data_5247dfbe5fbe22bba1224239f10593f8
#
_entry.id   5247dfbe5fbe22bba1224239f10593f8
#
_cell.length_a   1.000
_cell.length_b   1.000
_cell.length_c   1.000
_cell.angle_alpha   90.00
_cell.angle_beta   90.00
_cell.angle_gamma   90.00
#
_symmetry.space_group_name_H-M   'P 1'
#
loop_
_entity.id
_entity.type
_entity.pdbx_description
1 polymer ?
#
loop_
_entity_poly.entity_id
_entity_poly.type
_entity_poly.pdbx_seq_one_letter_code
_entity_poly.pdbx_strand_id
1 'polypeptide(L)'
;MELKKYEELLISNIKALMSVDSPSGFTHNATELVKKMVTDLGYKCTQNNLGNVVVEVEGEDDTAPLGMSAHLDTLGLMVRSIKPNGDLAFTVVGSPVTPSLDGEYCRIYTREGKVYEGTVISETPAKHVFKDANTHPREAENMVIRLDEVVRSKEDVVKLGIAAGDFVCYDPKTTFTSSGFLKSRFIDDKACAGIFITLLTIFKELGIKPKHKTYLCFSVHEEIGYGGATLPKDMKELLVVDMGCIGDDLNCRETDVSICAKDSSGPYDYDMTTMLVELSKKHNLPYVTDIYPMYSSDAIAAWRAGHDVRCALIGPGVAASHGMERTHIQGLMATVELILHYIQ
;
A
#
# COMPACT_ATOMS: atom_id res chain seq x y z
N MET A 1 24.69 -8.13 8.38
CA MET A 1 24.00 -7.95 9.70
C MET A 1 23.15 -9.17 10.01
N GLU A 2 22.96 -9.53 11.29
CA GLU A 2 22.06 -10.63 11.65
C GLU A 2 20.61 -10.10 11.73
N LEU A 3 19.98 -9.93 10.57
CA LEU A 3 18.65 -9.29 10.43
C LEU A 3 17.50 -10.28 10.68
N LYS A 4 17.77 -11.58 10.68
CA LYS A 4 16.75 -12.62 10.86
C LYS A 4 15.90 -12.44 12.11
N LYS A 5 16.48 -11.91 13.19
CA LYS A 5 15.77 -11.62 14.45
C LYS A 5 14.63 -10.60 14.31
N TYR A 6 14.59 -9.82 13.22
CA TYR A 6 13.55 -8.80 12.94
C TYR A 6 12.41 -9.33 12.07
N GLU A 7 12.43 -10.59 11.60
CA GLU A 7 11.35 -11.15 10.77
C GLU A 7 10.00 -11.14 11.52
N GLU A 8 9.97 -11.56 12.78
CA GLU A 8 8.74 -11.57 13.58
C GLU A 8 8.22 -10.16 13.86
N LEU A 9 9.12 -9.20 14.08
CA LEU A 9 8.77 -7.80 14.26
C LEU A 9 8.15 -7.23 12.97
N LEU A 10 8.78 -7.47 11.81
CA LEU A 10 8.26 -7.04 10.51
C LEU A 10 6.86 -7.63 10.26
N ILE A 11 6.67 -8.92 10.49
CA ILE A 11 5.37 -9.59 10.39
C ILE A 11 4.33 -8.93 11.31
N SER A 12 4.72 -8.61 12.54
CA SER A 12 3.84 -7.95 13.52
C SER A 12 3.44 -6.54 13.05
N ASN A 13 4.40 -5.75 12.57
CA ASN A 13 4.15 -4.40 12.05
C ASN A 13 3.22 -4.43 10.83
N ILE A 14 3.46 -5.33 9.88
CA ILE A 14 2.60 -5.52 8.71
C ILE A 14 1.18 -5.90 9.14
N LYS A 15 1.02 -6.88 10.04
CA LYS A 15 -0.31 -7.28 10.54
C LYS A 15 -1.05 -6.13 11.21
N ALA A 16 -0.35 -5.30 11.99
CA ALA A 16 -0.95 -4.14 12.63
C ALA A 16 -1.48 -3.13 11.59
N LEU A 17 -0.70 -2.84 10.54
CA LEU A 17 -1.13 -1.94 9.47
C LEU A 17 -2.28 -2.54 8.64
N MET A 18 -2.25 -3.84 8.35
CA MET A 18 -3.32 -4.54 7.62
C MET A 18 -4.65 -4.57 8.40
N SER A 19 -4.62 -4.46 9.73
CA SER A 19 -5.84 -4.50 10.55
C SER A 19 -6.66 -3.21 10.51
N VAL A 20 -6.17 -2.16 9.84
CA VAL A 20 -6.82 -0.85 9.81
C VAL A 20 -7.23 -0.49 8.40
N ASP A 21 -8.49 -0.14 8.22
CA ASP A 21 -9.03 0.34 6.94
C ASP A 21 -8.46 1.71 6.57
N SER A 22 -8.02 1.86 5.30
CA SER A 22 -7.41 3.09 4.83
C SER A 22 -7.55 3.34 3.32
N PRO A 23 -8.72 3.18 2.69
CA PRO A 23 -8.82 3.56 1.28
C PRO A 23 -8.46 5.04 1.08
N SER A 24 -7.89 5.37 -0.10
CA SER A 24 -7.49 6.74 -0.42
C SER A 24 -8.61 7.73 -0.14
N GLY A 25 -8.29 8.77 0.65
CA GLY A 25 -9.27 9.75 1.15
C GLY A 25 -9.94 9.38 2.49
N PHE A 26 -9.71 8.17 3.02
CA PHE A 26 -10.18 7.73 4.34
C PHE A 26 -9.06 7.06 5.15
N THR A 27 -7.94 7.74 5.33
CA THR A 27 -6.69 7.18 5.85
C THR A 27 -6.38 7.57 7.28
N HIS A 28 -7.24 8.35 7.95
CA HIS A 28 -6.95 8.91 9.26
C HIS A 28 -6.61 7.85 10.34
N ASN A 29 -7.30 6.71 10.33
CA ASN A 29 -7.03 5.63 11.29
C ASN A 29 -5.63 5.03 11.09
N ALA A 30 -5.20 4.83 9.84
CA ALA A 30 -3.88 4.30 9.52
C ALA A 30 -2.77 5.31 9.86
N THR A 31 -2.99 6.60 9.57
CA THR A 31 -2.02 7.63 9.92
C THR A 31 -1.88 7.80 11.43
N GLU A 32 -2.96 7.74 12.20
CA GLU A 32 -2.89 7.76 13.67
C GLU A 32 -2.17 6.53 14.23
N LEU A 33 -2.40 5.34 13.66
CA LEU A 33 -1.67 4.13 14.03
C LEU A 33 -0.16 4.31 13.79
N VAL A 34 0.24 4.77 12.60
CA VAL A 34 1.65 4.99 12.25
C VAL A 34 2.27 6.04 13.18
N LYS A 35 1.59 7.17 13.42
CA LYS A 35 2.07 8.20 14.35
C LYS A 35 2.31 7.62 15.74
N LYS A 36 1.38 6.80 16.23
CA LYS A 36 1.54 6.09 17.51
C LYS A 36 2.76 5.15 17.49
N MET A 37 2.89 4.28 16.49
CA MET A 37 4.00 3.33 16.39
C MET A 37 5.36 4.06 16.35
N VAL A 38 5.45 5.14 15.58
CA VAL A 38 6.66 5.98 15.46
C VAL A 38 7.00 6.67 16.79
N THR A 39 6.01 7.26 17.46
CA THR A 39 6.23 7.97 18.74
C THR A 39 6.56 7.00 19.88
N ASP A 40 5.99 5.80 19.90
CA ASP A 40 6.33 4.76 20.87
C ASP A 40 7.81 4.30 20.71
N LEU A 41 8.36 4.37 19.52
CA LEU A 41 9.78 4.16 19.25
C LEU A 41 10.67 5.36 19.65
N GLY A 42 10.07 6.50 19.98
CA GLY A 42 10.77 7.72 20.40
C GLY A 42 11.12 8.67 19.25
N TYR A 43 10.64 8.43 18.05
CA TYR A 43 10.82 9.34 16.91
C TYR A 43 9.73 10.40 16.88
N LYS A 44 10.07 11.56 16.33
CA LYS A 44 9.10 12.63 16.04
C LYS A 44 8.58 12.45 14.62
N CYS A 45 7.31 12.75 14.43
CA CYS A 45 6.71 12.80 13.10
C CYS A 45 5.85 14.06 12.94
N THR A 46 5.68 14.49 11.72
CA THR A 46 4.77 15.56 11.32
C THR A 46 3.75 15.02 10.34
N GLN A 47 2.60 15.67 10.24
CA GLN A 47 1.59 15.35 9.24
C GLN A 47 1.28 16.60 8.44
N ASN A 48 1.31 16.49 7.12
CA ASN A 48 1.01 17.60 6.24
C ASN A 48 -0.51 17.72 5.95
N ASN A 49 -0.91 18.75 5.20
CA ASN A 49 -2.33 18.99 4.89
C ASN A 49 -2.97 17.91 4.01
N LEU A 50 -2.19 17.21 3.19
CA LEU A 50 -2.69 16.08 2.39
C LEU A 50 -2.92 14.83 3.24
N GLY A 51 -2.25 14.75 4.41
CA GLY A 51 -2.35 13.65 5.34
C GLY A 51 -1.10 12.77 5.43
N ASN A 52 -0.08 13.01 4.59
CA ASN A 52 1.18 12.26 4.64
C ASN A 52 1.85 12.43 6.00
N VAL A 53 2.33 11.33 6.59
CA VAL A 53 3.10 11.34 7.84
C VAL A 53 4.59 11.28 7.49
N VAL A 54 5.37 12.22 7.99
CA VAL A 54 6.80 12.33 7.74
C VAL A 54 7.57 12.16 9.04
N VAL A 55 8.48 11.22 9.08
CA VAL A 55 9.43 10.97 10.17
C VAL A 55 10.80 11.44 9.74
N GLU A 56 11.40 12.34 10.53
CA GLU A 56 12.76 12.80 10.30
C GLU A 56 13.73 11.96 11.14
N VAL A 57 14.70 11.35 10.47
CA VAL A 57 15.81 10.61 11.07
C VAL A 57 17.10 11.43 10.86
N GLU A 58 17.76 11.79 11.95
CA GLU A 58 19.03 12.53 11.90
C GLU A 58 20.09 11.72 11.17
N GLY A 59 20.79 12.36 10.23
CA GLY A 59 21.94 11.83 9.51
C GLY A 59 23.27 12.30 10.11
N GLU A 60 24.37 11.74 9.61
CA GLU A 60 25.72 12.27 9.88
C GLU A 60 25.91 13.62 9.19
N ASP A 61 25.23 13.84 8.06
CA ASP A 61 25.26 15.04 7.22
C ASP A 61 23.85 15.45 6.80
N ASP A 62 23.55 16.74 6.92
CA ASP A 62 22.26 17.35 6.58
C ASP A 62 22.27 18.07 5.20
N THR A 63 23.41 18.09 4.49
CA THR A 63 23.56 18.89 3.25
C THR A 63 22.84 18.27 2.05
N ALA A 64 22.58 16.96 2.07
CA ALA A 64 21.93 16.23 1.00
C ALA A 64 20.85 15.28 1.55
N PRO A 65 19.71 15.79 2.06
CA PRO A 65 18.68 14.95 2.64
C PRO A 65 18.14 13.92 1.65
N LEU A 66 17.94 12.70 2.14
CA LEU A 66 17.33 11.58 1.43
C LEU A 66 15.87 11.45 1.84
N GLY A 67 14.96 11.28 0.89
CA GLY A 67 13.59 10.86 1.14
C GLY A 67 13.39 9.37 0.82
N MET A 68 12.58 8.69 1.63
CA MET A 68 12.02 7.40 1.28
C MET A 68 10.50 7.49 1.40
N SER A 69 9.76 6.92 0.45
CA SER A 69 8.28 6.92 0.45
C SER A 69 7.75 5.50 0.38
N ALA A 70 6.74 5.21 1.20
CA ALA A 70 5.87 4.03 1.12
C ALA A 70 4.45 4.46 1.46
N HIS A 71 3.44 3.89 0.79
CA HIS A 71 2.08 4.39 1.02
C HIS A 71 1.27 3.57 2.02
N LEU A 72 0.33 4.24 2.69
CA LEU A 72 -0.60 3.68 3.67
C LEU A 72 -2.00 3.52 3.12
N ASP A 73 -2.34 4.33 2.11
CA ASP A 73 -3.64 4.23 1.50
C ASP A 73 -3.77 2.94 0.70
N THR A 74 -4.99 2.50 0.56
CA THR A 74 -5.33 1.26 -0.11
C THR A 74 -6.40 1.52 -1.16
N LEU A 75 -6.58 0.55 -2.02
CA LEU A 75 -7.79 0.42 -2.82
C LEU A 75 -9.02 0.33 -1.91
N GLY A 76 -10.16 0.76 -2.42
CA GLY A 76 -11.42 0.70 -1.71
C GLY A 76 -12.62 0.90 -2.63
N LEU A 77 -13.79 1.07 -2.04
CA LEU A 77 -15.02 1.37 -2.74
C LEU A 77 -15.72 2.57 -2.06
N MET A 78 -16.67 3.16 -2.79
CA MET A 78 -17.51 4.24 -2.27
C MET A 78 -18.95 4.03 -2.71
N VAL A 79 -19.89 4.23 -1.82
CA VAL A 79 -21.32 4.17 -2.15
C VAL A 79 -21.64 5.21 -3.21
N ARG A 80 -22.11 4.77 -4.38
CA ARG A 80 -22.52 5.65 -5.47
C ARG A 80 -24.02 6.01 -5.37
N SER A 81 -24.85 5.03 -5.09
CA SER A 81 -26.29 5.22 -4.93
C SER A 81 -26.94 4.02 -4.21
N ILE A 82 -28.14 4.23 -3.70
CA ILE A 82 -28.96 3.18 -3.08
C ILE A 82 -30.01 2.74 -4.11
N LYS A 83 -30.03 1.45 -4.41
CA LYS A 83 -31.01 0.85 -5.35
C LYS A 83 -32.39 0.74 -4.70
N PRO A 84 -33.48 0.61 -5.49
CA PRO A 84 -34.85 0.50 -4.96
C PRO A 84 -35.05 -0.66 -3.98
N ASN A 85 -34.32 -1.78 -4.15
CA ASN A 85 -34.39 -2.96 -3.29
C ASN A 85 -33.54 -2.87 -2.01
N GLY A 86 -32.79 -1.78 -1.82
CA GLY A 86 -31.92 -1.57 -0.68
C GLY A 86 -30.44 -1.98 -0.89
N ASP A 87 -30.09 -2.60 -2.00
CA ASP A 87 -28.68 -2.85 -2.33
C ASP A 87 -27.95 -1.52 -2.63
N LEU A 88 -26.64 -1.49 -2.41
CA LEU A 88 -25.81 -0.32 -2.71
C LEU A 88 -25.09 -0.53 -4.03
N ALA A 89 -25.27 0.38 -4.97
CA ALA A 89 -24.35 0.55 -6.09
C ALA A 89 -23.12 1.28 -5.61
N PHE A 90 -21.93 0.90 -6.08
CA PHE A 90 -20.66 1.48 -5.67
C PHE A 90 -19.83 1.98 -6.85
N THR A 91 -18.80 2.72 -6.55
CA THR A 91 -17.69 3.05 -7.45
C THR A 91 -16.38 2.63 -6.77
N VAL A 92 -15.34 2.38 -7.56
CA VAL A 92 -14.03 2.04 -7.05
C VAL A 92 -13.25 3.28 -6.59
N VAL A 93 -12.37 3.09 -5.60
CA VAL A 93 -11.32 4.03 -5.20
C VAL A 93 -10.00 3.36 -5.54
N GLY A 94 -9.19 4.01 -6.38
CA GLY A 94 -8.06 3.35 -7.04
C GLY A 94 -8.53 2.39 -8.15
N SER A 95 -7.78 1.34 -8.42
CA SER A 95 -8.03 0.41 -9.53
C SER A 95 -8.03 -1.08 -9.12
N PRO A 96 -8.94 -1.53 -8.23
CA PRO A 96 -9.00 -2.92 -7.81
C PRO A 96 -9.37 -3.86 -8.96
N VAL A 97 -8.84 -5.08 -8.94
CA VAL A 97 -9.30 -6.18 -9.80
C VAL A 97 -10.69 -6.61 -9.32
N THR A 98 -11.75 -5.99 -9.84
CA THR A 98 -13.12 -6.15 -9.36
C THR A 98 -13.64 -7.58 -9.33
N PRO A 99 -13.25 -8.52 -10.25
CA PRO A 99 -13.62 -9.93 -10.13
C PRO A 99 -13.14 -10.58 -8.81
N SER A 100 -12.06 -10.08 -8.20
CA SER A 100 -11.55 -10.59 -6.92
C SER A 100 -12.41 -10.21 -5.72
N LEU A 101 -13.40 -9.33 -5.92
CA LEU A 101 -14.27 -8.80 -4.86
C LEU A 101 -15.59 -9.57 -4.74
N ASP A 102 -15.92 -10.45 -5.71
CA ASP A 102 -17.20 -11.20 -5.67
C ASP A 102 -17.21 -12.17 -4.49
N GLY A 103 -18.14 -11.95 -3.56
CA GLY A 103 -18.27 -12.69 -2.31
C GLY A 103 -17.47 -12.09 -1.14
N GLU A 104 -16.89 -10.91 -1.27
CA GLU A 104 -16.04 -10.33 -0.25
C GLU A 104 -16.83 -9.55 0.80
N TYR A 105 -16.45 -9.72 2.07
CA TYR A 105 -17.03 -8.98 3.18
C TYR A 105 -16.50 -7.56 3.21
N CYS A 106 -17.35 -6.62 3.60
CA CYS A 106 -16.97 -5.21 3.65
C CYS A 106 -17.64 -4.47 4.82
N ARG A 107 -17.08 -3.31 5.13
CA ARG A 107 -17.58 -2.36 6.12
C ARG A 107 -17.92 -1.05 5.43
N ILE A 108 -19.10 -0.52 5.71
CA ILE A 108 -19.60 0.76 5.19
C ILE A 108 -19.51 1.79 6.31
N TYR A 109 -18.73 2.85 6.09
CA TYR A 109 -18.49 3.92 7.05
C TYR A 109 -19.33 5.13 6.71
N THR A 110 -20.35 5.42 7.54
CA THR A 110 -21.23 6.58 7.34
C THR A 110 -20.59 7.87 7.86
N ARG A 111 -21.08 9.00 7.34
CA ARG A 111 -20.63 10.33 7.81
C ARG A 111 -20.97 10.62 9.27
N GLU A 112 -21.94 9.90 9.86
CA GLU A 112 -22.29 9.97 11.27
C GLU A 112 -21.41 9.11 12.18
N GLY A 113 -20.43 8.39 11.62
CA GLY A 113 -19.51 7.52 12.35
C GLY A 113 -20.10 6.14 12.69
N LYS A 114 -21.22 5.75 12.11
CA LYS A 114 -21.72 4.38 12.18
C LYS A 114 -21.01 3.50 11.17
N VAL A 115 -20.85 2.23 11.50
CA VAL A 115 -20.27 1.21 10.62
C VAL A 115 -21.27 0.09 10.43
N TYR A 116 -21.52 -0.26 9.18
CA TYR A 116 -22.37 -1.39 8.82
C TYR A 116 -21.54 -2.44 8.08
N GLU A 117 -21.96 -3.69 8.17
CA GLU A 117 -21.34 -4.80 7.47
C GLU A 117 -22.15 -5.15 6.20
N GLY A 118 -21.48 -5.77 5.24
CA GLY A 118 -22.12 -6.23 4.01
C GLY A 118 -21.20 -7.11 3.19
N THR A 119 -21.70 -7.51 2.03
CA THR A 119 -20.97 -8.35 1.08
C THR A 119 -21.02 -7.73 -0.30
N VAL A 120 -19.84 -7.61 -0.94
CA VAL A 120 -19.75 -7.26 -2.36
C VAL A 120 -20.11 -8.49 -3.17
N ILE A 121 -21.11 -8.41 -4.03
CA ILE A 121 -21.60 -9.56 -4.83
C ILE A 121 -22.03 -9.13 -6.23
N SER A 122 -22.04 -10.07 -7.16
CA SER A 122 -22.69 -9.89 -8.46
C SER A 122 -24.18 -9.56 -8.31
N GLU A 123 -24.76 -8.80 -9.23
CA GLU A 123 -26.22 -8.59 -9.31
C GLU A 123 -27.01 -9.88 -9.58
N THR A 124 -26.33 -10.92 -10.11
CA THR A 124 -26.93 -12.23 -10.42
C THR A 124 -26.23 -13.35 -9.63
N PRO A 125 -26.24 -13.33 -8.27
CA PRO A 125 -25.34 -14.15 -7.46
C PRO A 125 -25.77 -15.61 -7.33
N ALA A 126 -27.03 -15.95 -7.57
CA ALA A 126 -27.60 -17.25 -7.24
C ALA A 126 -27.79 -18.14 -8.47
N LYS A 127 -27.00 -19.21 -8.61
CA LYS A 127 -27.07 -20.15 -9.73
C LYS A 127 -28.44 -20.79 -9.91
N HIS A 128 -29.19 -20.98 -8.83
CA HIS A 128 -30.54 -21.57 -8.89
C HIS A 128 -31.62 -20.58 -9.34
N VAL A 129 -31.28 -19.28 -9.45
CA VAL A 129 -32.23 -18.21 -9.83
C VAL A 129 -31.84 -17.58 -11.17
N PHE A 130 -30.55 -17.34 -11.38
CA PHE A 130 -30.03 -16.63 -12.54
C PHE A 130 -29.28 -17.56 -13.49
N LYS A 131 -29.67 -17.57 -14.76
CA LYS A 131 -29.02 -18.42 -15.78
C LYS A 131 -27.57 -18.03 -16.07
N ASP A 132 -27.26 -16.76 -15.93
CA ASP A 132 -25.97 -16.13 -16.20
C ASP A 132 -25.08 -15.96 -14.96
N ALA A 133 -25.45 -16.52 -13.80
CA ALA A 133 -24.69 -16.36 -12.55
C ALA A 133 -23.18 -16.63 -12.67
N ASN A 134 -22.76 -17.55 -13.57
CA ASN A 134 -21.36 -17.88 -13.79
C ASN A 134 -20.66 -16.96 -14.84
N THR A 135 -21.42 -16.26 -15.67
CA THR A 135 -20.90 -15.50 -16.83
C THR A 135 -21.22 -14.01 -16.78
N HIS A 136 -22.00 -13.59 -15.79
CA HIS A 136 -22.28 -12.16 -15.58
C HIS A 136 -20.98 -11.39 -15.32
N PRO A 137 -20.73 -10.27 -15.97
CA PRO A 137 -19.50 -9.49 -15.74
C PRO A 137 -19.34 -9.10 -14.27
N ARG A 138 -18.10 -9.13 -13.77
CA ARG A 138 -17.72 -8.70 -12.41
C ARG A 138 -17.07 -7.32 -12.43
N GLU A 139 -17.68 -6.41 -13.15
CA GLU A 139 -17.30 -4.99 -13.18
C GLU A 139 -18.16 -4.22 -12.16
N ALA A 140 -17.70 -3.04 -11.72
CA ALA A 140 -18.36 -2.28 -10.66
C ALA A 140 -19.85 -1.99 -10.93
N GLU A 141 -20.22 -1.77 -12.20
CA GLU A 141 -21.60 -1.54 -12.61
C GLU A 141 -22.50 -2.79 -12.59
N ASN A 142 -21.92 -3.98 -12.55
CA ASN A 142 -22.60 -5.26 -12.54
C ASN A 142 -22.58 -5.95 -11.16
N MET A 143 -22.09 -5.22 -10.16
CA MET A 143 -21.96 -5.69 -8.79
C MET A 143 -22.66 -4.73 -7.83
N VAL A 144 -22.99 -5.23 -6.66
CA VAL A 144 -23.63 -4.46 -5.58
C VAL A 144 -23.04 -4.81 -4.24
N ILE A 145 -23.27 -3.97 -3.24
CA ILE A 145 -23.07 -4.31 -1.84
C ILE A 145 -24.43 -4.63 -1.25
N ARG A 146 -24.58 -5.85 -0.77
CA ARG A 146 -25.72 -6.28 0.00
C ARG A 146 -25.41 -6.09 1.48
N LEU A 147 -26.23 -5.27 2.16
CA LEU A 147 -26.09 -5.00 3.58
C LEU A 147 -26.51 -6.20 4.43
N ASP A 148 -25.84 -6.42 5.55
CA ASP A 148 -26.20 -7.41 6.57
C ASP A 148 -27.23 -6.81 7.57
N GLU A 149 -28.20 -6.05 7.02
CA GLU A 149 -29.30 -5.41 7.72
C GLU A 149 -30.66 -5.83 7.13
N VAL A 150 -31.71 -5.79 7.93
CA VAL A 150 -33.07 -6.11 7.46
C VAL A 150 -33.66 -4.91 6.72
N VAL A 151 -33.24 -4.72 5.47
CA VAL A 151 -33.71 -3.66 4.57
C VAL A 151 -34.39 -4.29 3.34
N ARG A 152 -35.40 -3.63 2.79
CA ARG A 152 -36.14 -4.06 1.60
C ARG A 152 -36.38 -2.94 0.61
N SER A 153 -35.98 -1.73 0.97
CA SER A 153 -36.20 -0.54 0.15
C SER A 153 -35.06 0.46 0.34
N LYS A 154 -34.96 1.40 -0.59
CA LYS A 154 -34.07 2.57 -0.48
C LYS A 154 -34.33 3.36 0.81
N GLU A 155 -35.60 3.53 1.18
CA GLU A 155 -36.03 4.28 2.35
C GLU A 155 -35.53 3.65 3.67
N ASP A 156 -35.46 2.32 3.73
CA ASP A 156 -34.92 1.62 4.88
C ASP A 156 -33.44 1.88 5.06
N VAL A 157 -32.67 1.87 3.98
CA VAL A 157 -31.23 2.15 3.98
C VAL A 157 -30.95 3.62 4.34
N VAL A 158 -31.74 4.55 3.82
CA VAL A 158 -31.63 5.99 4.16
C VAL A 158 -31.84 6.21 5.67
N LYS A 159 -32.75 5.47 6.32
CA LYS A 159 -32.97 5.53 7.78
C LYS A 159 -31.76 5.05 8.59
N LEU A 160 -30.89 4.19 8.02
CA LEU A 160 -29.64 3.79 8.64
C LEU A 160 -28.59 4.91 8.62
N GLY A 161 -28.79 5.94 7.78
CA GLY A 161 -27.86 7.06 7.60
C GLY A 161 -26.84 6.80 6.50
N ILE A 162 -26.98 5.73 5.72
CA ILE A 162 -26.10 5.44 4.58
C ILE A 162 -26.45 6.36 3.41
N ALA A 163 -25.43 6.92 2.78
CA ALA A 163 -25.57 7.88 1.70
C ALA A 163 -24.49 7.73 0.62
N ALA A 164 -24.69 8.34 -0.53
CA ALA A 164 -23.66 8.47 -1.55
C ALA A 164 -22.43 9.20 -0.97
N GLY A 165 -21.25 8.66 -1.24
CA GLY A 165 -19.98 9.19 -0.72
C GLY A 165 -19.52 8.55 0.61
N ASP A 166 -20.26 7.59 1.16
CA ASP A 166 -19.79 6.78 2.27
C ASP A 166 -18.73 5.78 1.79
N PHE A 167 -17.64 5.65 2.54
CA PHE A 167 -16.55 4.74 2.21
C PHE A 167 -16.92 3.29 2.48
N VAL A 168 -16.43 2.41 1.63
CA VAL A 168 -16.60 0.96 1.79
C VAL A 168 -15.22 0.30 1.72
N CYS A 169 -14.87 -0.39 2.79
CA CYS A 169 -13.61 -1.07 2.97
C CYS A 169 -13.86 -2.58 2.96
N TYR A 170 -13.19 -3.31 2.09
CA TYR A 170 -13.29 -4.77 2.03
C TYR A 170 -12.13 -5.45 2.75
N ASP A 171 -12.34 -6.72 3.15
CA ASP A 171 -11.40 -7.42 4.01
C ASP A 171 -10.05 -7.68 3.33
N PRO A 172 -8.91 -7.41 4.03
CA PRO A 172 -7.57 -7.73 3.53
C PRO A 172 -7.29 -9.24 3.49
N LYS A 173 -7.92 -10.05 4.33
CA LYS A 173 -7.71 -11.51 4.47
C LYS A 173 -6.26 -11.90 4.73
N THR A 174 -5.60 -11.18 5.63
CA THR A 174 -4.17 -11.33 5.91
C THR A 174 -3.84 -12.67 6.54
N THR A 175 -2.95 -13.44 5.91
CA THR A 175 -2.48 -14.73 6.39
C THR A 175 -0.97 -14.88 6.16
N PHE A 176 -0.22 -15.22 7.21
CA PHE A 176 1.16 -15.69 7.10
C PHE A 176 1.19 -17.22 7.20
N THR A 177 1.87 -17.86 6.24
CA THR A 177 2.03 -19.31 6.23
C THR A 177 3.31 -19.71 6.97
N SER A 178 3.38 -20.97 7.43
CA SER A 178 4.60 -21.53 8.04
C SER A 178 5.79 -21.62 7.09
N SER A 179 5.53 -21.55 5.76
CA SER A 179 6.56 -21.52 4.72
C SER A 179 7.02 -20.10 4.35
N GLY A 180 6.57 -19.08 5.08
CA GLY A 180 7.03 -17.68 4.92
C GLY A 180 6.24 -16.83 3.92
N PHE A 181 5.16 -17.33 3.34
CA PHE A 181 4.32 -16.51 2.45
C PHE A 181 3.34 -15.64 3.24
N LEU A 182 3.28 -14.37 2.86
CA LEU A 182 2.19 -13.46 3.20
C LEU A 182 1.18 -13.46 2.05
N LYS A 183 -0.08 -13.72 2.37
CA LYS A 183 -1.23 -13.53 1.48
C LYS A 183 -2.15 -12.50 2.10
N SER A 184 -2.49 -11.48 1.35
CA SER A 184 -3.40 -10.42 1.80
C SER A 184 -3.81 -9.59 0.59
N ARG A 185 -4.86 -8.81 0.68
CA ARG A 185 -4.96 -7.57 -0.08
C ARG A 185 -4.10 -6.51 0.60
N PHE A 186 -3.75 -5.46 -0.13
CA PHE A 186 -3.05 -4.28 0.42
C PHE A 186 -1.63 -4.57 0.94
N ILE A 187 -0.97 -5.65 0.45
CA ILE A 187 0.48 -5.81 0.57
C ILE A 187 1.13 -4.61 -0.09
N ASP A 188 0.59 -4.21 -1.22
CA ASP A 188 0.70 -2.94 -1.89
C ASP A 188 -0.09 -1.88 -1.12
N ASP A 189 0.51 -0.95 -0.31
CA ASP A 189 1.93 -0.94 0.00
C ASP A 189 2.17 -0.96 1.52
N LYS A 190 1.18 -1.46 2.27
CA LYS A 190 1.27 -1.57 3.74
C LYS A 190 2.43 -2.45 4.21
N ALA A 191 2.90 -3.37 3.34
CA ALA A 191 4.07 -4.17 3.67
C ALA A 191 5.35 -3.32 3.71
N CYS A 192 5.54 -2.40 2.76
CA CYS A 192 6.69 -1.49 2.75
C CYS A 192 6.56 -0.41 3.85
N ALA A 193 5.36 0.06 4.15
CA ALA A 193 5.14 0.88 5.34
C ALA A 193 5.55 0.13 6.62
N GLY A 194 5.27 -1.18 6.72
CA GLY A 194 5.75 -2.05 7.80
C GLY A 194 7.27 -2.20 7.83
N ILE A 195 7.94 -2.21 6.67
CA ILE A 195 9.39 -2.14 6.56
C ILE A 195 9.92 -0.85 7.20
N PHE A 196 9.32 0.32 6.93
CA PHE A 196 9.77 1.59 7.52
C PHE A 196 9.69 1.59 9.06
N ILE A 197 8.61 1.09 9.63
CA ILE A 197 8.50 0.95 11.10
C ILE A 197 9.58 0.00 11.65
N THR A 198 9.85 -1.08 10.94
CA THR A 198 10.90 -2.04 11.32
C THR A 198 12.29 -1.42 11.23
N LEU A 199 12.58 -0.62 10.18
CA LEU A 199 13.85 0.12 10.05
C LEU A 199 14.06 1.09 11.20
N LEU A 200 13.04 1.83 11.64
CA LEU A 200 13.14 2.72 12.81
C LEU A 200 13.54 1.96 14.07
N THR A 201 13.00 0.75 14.26
CA THR A 201 13.42 -0.11 15.38
C THR A 201 14.87 -0.56 15.24
N ILE A 202 15.27 -0.98 14.04
CA ILE A 202 16.66 -1.40 13.74
C ILE A 202 17.64 -0.25 13.98
N PHE A 203 17.33 0.97 13.51
CA PHE A 203 18.17 2.14 13.74
C PHE A 203 18.39 2.39 15.24
N LYS A 204 17.31 2.35 16.01
CA LYS A 204 17.35 2.57 17.45
C LYS A 204 18.14 1.48 18.19
N GLU A 205 17.89 0.20 17.90
CA GLU A 205 18.53 -0.91 18.61
C GLU A 205 20.01 -1.09 18.27
N LEU A 206 20.38 -0.86 17.00
CA LEU A 206 21.75 -1.01 16.54
C LEU A 206 22.56 0.29 16.56
N GLY A 207 21.95 1.42 16.94
CA GLY A 207 22.57 2.72 16.91
C GLY A 207 22.98 3.17 15.50
N ILE A 208 22.22 2.74 14.48
CA ILE A 208 22.51 3.12 13.09
C ILE A 208 22.08 4.55 12.87
N LYS A 209 23.03 5.37 12.40
CA LYS A 209 22.80 6.72 11.94
C LYS A 209 22.97 6.73 10.42
N PRO A 210 21.93 7.10 9.64
CA PRO A 210 22.08 7.25 8.19
C PRO A 210 23.20 8.23 7.82
N LYS A 211 23.84 8.03 6.68
CA LYS A 211 24.85 8.96 6.16
C LYS A 211 24.28 10.36 5.97
N HIS A 212 23.10 10.46 5.41
CA HIS A 212 22.39 11.72 5.22
C HIS A 212 21.12 11.76 6.09
N LYS A 213 20.72 12.97 6.51
CA LYS A 213 19.39 13.19 7.07
C LYS A 213 18.35 12.50 6.19
N THR A 214 17.51 11.68 6.78
CA THR A 214 16.57 10.83 6.05
C THR A 214 15.14 11.11 6.48
N TYR A 215 14.25 11.32 5.50
CA TYR A 215 12.83 11.41 5.69
C TYR A 215 12.18 10.08 5.34
N LEU A 216 11.44 9.48 6.28
CA LEU A 216 10.52 8.37 6.00
C LEU A 216 9.12 8.96 5.82
N CYS A 217 8.63 8.91 4.60
CA CYS A 217 7.35 9.49 4.22
C CYS A 217 6.31 8.37 4.04
N PHE A 218 5.30 8.36 4.89
CA PHE A 218 4.14 7.50 4.75
C PHE A 218 3.07 8.28 3.99
N SER A 219 2.94 8.04 2.69
CA SER A 219 1.98 8.75 1.83
C SER A 219 0.58 8.15 1.93
N VAL A 220 -0.45 8.91 1.52
CA VAL A 220 -1.86 8.52 1.72
C VAL A 220 -2.78 8.75 0.50
N HIS A 221 -2.22 9.01 -0.66
CA HIS A 221 -2.96 9.21 -1.92
C HIS A 221 -2.20 8.64 -3.12
N GLU A 222 -1.37 7.61 -2.89
CA GLU A 222 -0.59 6.97 -3.96
C GLU A 222 -1.51 6.30 -4.98
N GLU A 223 -2.48 5.50 -4.51
CA GLU A 223 -3.41 4.70 -5.31
C GLU A 223 -4.29 5.52 -6.27
N ILE A 224 -4.29 6.85 -6.10
CA ILE A 224 -4.97 7.80 -6.98
C ILE A 224 -3.99 8.83 -7.59
N GLY A 225 -2.67 8.59 -7.47
CA GLY A 225 -1.61 9.31 -8.18
C GLY A 225 -1.15 10.63 -7.55
N TYR A 226 -1.36 10.87 -6.25
CA TYR A 226 -1.02 12.13 -5.59
C TYR A 226 -0.12 12.00 -4.36
N GLY A 227 0.24 10.80 -3.92
CA GLY A 227 0.95 10.58 -2.65
C GLY A 227 2.27 11.35 -2.56
N GLY A 228 3.09 11.26 -3.60
CA GLY A 228 4.38 11.96 -3.68
C GLY A 228 4.32 13.47 -3.93
N ALA A 229 3.14 14.04 -4.15
CA ALA A 229 3.01 15.45 -4.55
C ALA A 229 3.41 16.47 -3.47
N THR A 230 3.43 16.07 -2.19
CA THR A 230 3.66 16.98 -1.04
C THR A 230 4.72 16.45 -0.08
N LEU A 231 5.81 15.90 -0.61
CA LEU A 231 6.97 15.45 0.17
C LEU A 231 7.86 16.63 0.60
N PRO A 232 8.80 16.47 1.55
CA PRO A 232 9.78 17.47 1.91
C PRO A 232 10.53 17.99 0.68
N LYS A 233 10.70 19.32 0.54
CA LYS A 233 11.24 19.95 -0.68
C LYS A 233 12.76 20.03 -0.72
N ASP A 234 13.43 19.80 0.40
CA ASP A 234 14.90 19.87 0.51
C ASP A 234 15.61 18.55 0.16
N MET A 235 14.86 17.49 -0.11
CA MET A 235 15.39 16.20 -0.55
C MET A 235 16.16 16.31 -1.84
N LYS A 236 17.28 15.57 -1.94
CA LYS A 236 18.10 15.44 -3.16
C LYS A 236 17.84 14.13 -3.88
N GLU A 237 17.46 13.12 -3.15
CA GLU A 237 17.10 11.79 -3.64
C GLU A 237 15.80 11.34 -2.99
N LEU A 238 14.99 10.61 -3.75
CA LEU A 238 13.77 9.94 -3.28
C LEU A 238 13.85 8.47 -3.69
N LEU A 239 14.00 7.60 -2.71
CA LEU A 239 13.86 6.16 -2.88
C LEU A 239 12.40 5.78 -2.56
N VAL A 240 11.61 5.50 -3.56
CA VAL A 240 10.29 4.93 -3.36
C VAL A 240 10.45 3.46 -3.02
N VAL A 241 9.80 3.03 -1.95
CA VAL A 241 9.77 1.64 -1.51
C VAL A 241 8.33 1.18 -1.65
N ASP A 242 8.07 0.47 -2.72
CA ASP A 242 6.74 0.04 -3.14
C ASP A 242 6.86 -1.33 -3.82
N MET A 243 5.76 -2.03 -4.07
CA MET A 243 5.80 -3.42 -4.53
C MET A 243 6.53 -3.60 -5.87
N GLY A 244 7.23 -4.72 -6.01
CA GLY A 244 7.79 -5.20 -7.28
C GLY A 244 6.79 -6.04 -8.06
N CYS A 245 6.55 -5.70 -9.32
CA CYS A 245 5.62 -6.43 -10.19
C CYS A 245 6.10 -7.86 -10.49
N ILE A 246 5.17 -8.81 -10.50
CA ILE A 246 5.41 -10.19 -10.93
C ILE A 246 4.45 -10.51 -12.08
N GLY A 247 4.98 -11.00 -13.20
CA GLY A 247 4.16 -11.34 -14.37
C GLY A 247 5.00 -11.80 -15.56
N ASP A 248 4.37 -11.96 -16.72
CA ASP A 248 5.04 -12.29 -17.96
C ASP A 248 6.03 -11.18 -18.34
N ASP A 249 7.18 -11.57 -18.87
CA ASP A 249 8.32 -10.70 -19.24
C ASP A 249 8.97 -9.94 -18.06
N LEU A 250 8.65 -10.32 -16.81
CA LEU A 250 9.30 -9.84 -15.59
C LEU A 250 10.12 -10.97 -14.94
N ASN A 251 11.22 -10.58 -14.27
CA ASN A 251 12.12 -11.55 -13.64
C ASN A 251 11.82 -11.76 -12.16
N CYS A 252 11.06 -10.86 -11.55
CA CYS A 252 10.81 -10.82 -10.12
C CYS A 252 9.98 -12.01 -9.64
N ARG A 253 10.35 -12.51 -8.45
CA ARG A 253 9.61 -13.52 -7.67
C ARG A 253 9.31 -12.94 -6.29
N GLU A 254 8.42 -13.57 -5.55
CA GLU A 254 8.07 -13.12 -4.19
C GLU A 254 9.24 -13.11 -3.21
N THR A 255 10.29 -13.86 -3.52
CA THR A 255 11.52 -13.97 -2.68
C THR A 255 12.57 -12.91 -2.99
N ASP A 256 12.37 -12.10 -4.00
CA ASP A 256 13.35 -11.14 -4.49
C ASP A 256 12.99 -9.70 -4.07
N VAL A 257 14.00 -8.82 -3.98
CA VAL A 257 13.78 -7.38 -4.06
C VAL A 257 13.88 -6.98 -5.53
N SER A 258 12.86 -6.29 -6.02
CA SER A 258 12.84 -5.73 -7.36
C SER A 258 13.41 -4.31 -7.36
N ILE A 259 14.26 -4.01 -8.35
CA ILE A 259 14.78 -2.67 -8.63
C ILE A 259 14.15 -2.25 -9.96
N CYS A 260 13.25 -1.27 -9.94
CA CYS A 260 12.57 -0.81 -11.13
C CYS A 260 13.47 0.13 -11.93
N ALA A 261 13.86 -0.27 -13.13
CA ALA A 261 14.63 0.60 -14.02
C ALA A 261 13.75 1.64 -14.74
N LYS A 262 12.47 1.28 -14.99
CA LYS A 262 11.50 2.14 -15.68
C LYS A 262 10.08 1.66 -15.36
N ASP A 263 9.19 2.60 -15.12
CA ASP A 263 7.74 2.36 -15.10
C ASP A 263 7.04 2.89 -16.37
N SER A 264 5.71 2.97 -16.37
CA SER A 264 4.92 3.47 -17.52
C SER A 264 5.21 4.94 -17.85
N SER A 265 5.69 5.74 -16.89
CA SER A 265 5.90 7.17 -17.03
C SER A 265 7.31 7.55 -17.50
N GLY A 266 8.29 6.72 -17.25
CA GLY A 266 9.67 6.96 -17.69
C GLY A 266 10.73 6.20 -16.92
N PRO A 267 12.02 6.29 -17.34
CA PRO A 267 13.11 5.69 -16.59
C PRO A 267 13.36 6.44 -15.28
N TYR A 268 13.73 5.68 -14.25
CA TYR A 268 14.27 6.21 -13.01
C TYR A 268 15.72 6.68 -13.18
N ASP A 269 16.29 7.35 -12.15
CA ASP A 269 17.65 7.86 -12.19
C ASP A 269 18.66 6.70 -12.38
N TYR A 270 19.52 6.84 -13.39
CA TYR A 270 20.46 5.80 -13.78
C TYR A 270 21.51 5.52 -12.69
N ASP A 271 22.03 6.55 -12.04
CA ASP A 271 23.10 6.39 -11.04
C ASP A 271 22.54 5.78 -9.75
N MET A 272 21.37 6.20 -9.30
CA MET A 272 20.69 5.59 -8.15
C MET A 272 20.35 4.12 -8.42
N THR A 273 19.78 3.82 -9.59
CA THR A 273 19.45 2.43 -9.98
C THR A 273 20.71 1.58 -10.06
N THR A 274 21.81 2.10 -10.65
CA THR A 274 23.08 1.40 -10.74
C THR A 274 23.65 1.13 -9.35
N MET A 275 23.61 2.12 -8.44
CA MET A 275 24.08 1.96 -7.05
C MET A 275 23.31 0.85 -6.33
N LEU A 276 21.98 0.79 -6.45
CA LEU A 276 21.14 -0.26 -5.85
C LEU A 276 21.51 -1.65 -6.37
N VAL A 277 21.77 -1.78 -7.69
CA VAL A 277 22.23 -3.03 -8.31
C VAL A 277 23.61 -3.44 -7.79
N GLU A 278 24.56 -2.50 -7.67
CA GLU A 278 25.91 -2.77 -7.16
C GLU A 278 25.87 -3.17 -5.67
N LEU A 279 25.08 -2.50 -4.85
CA LEU A 279 24.87 -2.87 -3.45
C LEU A 279 24.28 -4.29 -3.34
N SER A 280 23.28 -4.61 -4.15
CA SER A 280 22.67 -5.93 -4.15
C SER A 280 23.67 -7.02 -4.51
N LYS A 281 24.51 -6.80 -5.53
CA LYS A 281 25.62 -7.71 -5.91
C LYS A 281 26.64 -7.86 -4.81
N LYS A 282 27.09 -6.74 -4.24
CA LYS A 282 28.13 -6.70 -3.19
C LYS A 282 27.71 -7.50 -1.95
N HIS A 283 26.44 -7.45 -1.62
CA HIS A 283 25.90 -8.09 -0.42
C HIS A 283 25.16 -9.43 -0.69
N ASN A 284 25.21 -9.93 -1.94
CA ASN A 284 24.55 -11.17 -2.37
C ASN A 284 23.06 -11.22 -2.05
N LEU A 285 22.36 -10.09 -2.21
CA LEU A 285 20.92 -10.02 -2.02
C LEU A 285 20.18 -10.72 -3.19
N PRO A 286 19.04 -11.37 -2.95
CA PRO A 286 18.16 -11.84 -4.01
C PRO A 286 17.48 -10.64 -4.66
N TYR A 287 17.98 -10.18 -5.79
CA TYR A 287 17.46 -9.01 -6.48
C TYR A 287 17.25 -9.27 -7.97
N VAL A 288 16.37 -8.49 -8.57
CA VAL A 288 16.18 -8.40 -10.01
C VAL A 288 16.06 -6.95 -10.44
N THR A 289 16.29 -6.70 -11.74
CA THR A 289 16.01 -5.40 -12.35
C THR A 289 14.96 -5.61 -13.43
N ASP A 290 13.85 -4.87 -13.34
CA ASP A 290 12.70 -5.02 -14.21
C ASP A 290 12.18 -3.67 -14.74
N ILE A 291 11.31 -3.73 -15.75
CA ILE A 291 10.56 -2.61 -16.31
C ILE A 291 9.07 -2.91 -16.10
N TYR A 292 8.35 -2.03 -15.39
CA TYR A 292 6.93 -2.22 -15.11
C TYR A 292 6.07 -1.56 -16.19
N PRO A 293 5.28 -2.32 -16.96
CA PRO A 293 4.60 -1.77 -18.15
C PRO A 293 3.39 -0.89 -17.82
N MET A 294 2.68 -1.15 -16.72
CA MET A 294 1.43 -0.46 -16.34
C MET A 294 1.46 -0.08 -14.85
N TYR A 295 2.46 0.68 -14.47
CA TYR A 295 2.73 1.04 -13.09
C TYR A 295 3.19 2.50 -12.99
N SER A 296 2.88 3.15 -11.90
CA SER A 296 3.36 4.49 -11.55
C SER A 296 3.56 4.53 -10.03
N SER A 297 4.39 5.42 -9.52
CA SER A 297 4.73 5.50 -8.10
C SER A 297 4.70 6.95 -7.59
N ASP A 298 4.90 7.11 -6.28
CA ASP A 298 5.10 8.41 -5.63
C ASP A 298 6.20 9.27 -6.26
N ALA A 299 7.23 8.66 -6.86
CA ALA A 299 8.27 9.38 -7.59
C ALA A 299 7.71 10.20 -8.74
N ILE A 300 6.80 9.59 -9.50
CA ILE A 300 6.17 10.25 -10.65
C ILE A 300 5.25 11.38 -10.19
N ALA A 301 4.53 11.17 -9.09
CA ALA A 301 3.70 12.20 -8.47
C ALA A 301 4.57 13.39 -7.99
N ALA A 302 5.73 13.11 -7.38
CA ALA A 302 6.69 14.13 -6.96
C ALA A 302 7.24 14.94 -8.14
N TRP A 303 7.69 14.29 -9.22
CA TRP A 303 8.16 14.99 -10.42
C TRP A 303 7.08 15.85 -11.08
N ARG A 304 5.85 15.33 -11.18
CA ARG A 304 4.72 16.09 -11.74
C ARG A 304 4.35 17.31 -10.87
N ALA A 305 4.58 17.21 -9.56
CA ALA A 305 4.39 18.33 -8.62
C ALA A 305 5.55 19.34 -8.61
N GLY A 306 6.62 19.10 -9.37
CA GLY A 306 7.76 20.00 -9.52
C GLY A 306 8.85 19.84 -8.48
N HIS A 307 8.96 18.68 -7.82
CA HIS A 307 10.11 18.36 -6.99
C HIS A 307 11.35 18.15 -7.85
N ASP A 308 12.44 18.89 -7.55
CA ASP A 308 13.75 18.74 -8.17
C ASP A 308 14.55 17.68 -7.39
N VAL A 309 14.25 16.41 -7.66
CA VAL A 309 14.77 15.26 -6.91
C VAL A 309 15.08 14.10 -7.85
N ARG A 310 16.20 13.41 -7.63
CA ARG A 310 16.51 12.14 -8.30
C ARG A 310 15.70 11.03 -7.64
N CYS A 311 15.16 10.11 -8.44
CA CYS A 311 14.28 9.06 -7.91
C CYS A 311 14.73 7.67 -8.34
N ALA A 312 14.53 6.70 -7.44
CA ALA A 312 14.58 5.27 -7.71
C ALA A 312 13.39 4.57 -7.04
N LEU A 313 13.09 3.36 -7.48
CA LEU A 313 12.01 2.53 -6.95
C LEU A 313 12.53 1.12 -6.69
N ILE A 314 12.31 0.63 -5.48
CA ILE A 314 12.57 -0.76 -5.09
C ILE A 314 11.41 -1.31 -4.27
N GLY A 315 11.30 -2.63 -4.19
CA GLY A 315 10.40 -3.27 -3.24
C GLY A 315 10.35 -4.78 -3.34
N PRO A 316 9.69 -5.44 -2.40
CA PRO A 316 9.51 -6.89 -2.43
C PRO A 316 8.64 -7.29 -3.62
N GLY A 317 8.93 -8.43 -4.25
CA GLY A 317 8.07 -8.97 -5.28
C GLY A 317 6.69 -9.30 -4.74
N VAL A 318 5.63 -8.79 -5.39
CA VAL A 318 4.23 -9.04 -5.04
C VAL A 318 3.48 -9.57 -6.26
N ALA A 319 2.93 -10.78 -6.12
CA ALA A 319 2.09 -11.38 -7.15
C ALA A 319 0.65 -10.93 -7.01
N ALA A 320 -0.05 -10.80 -8.13
CA ALA A 320 -1.48 -10.45 -8.23
C ALA A 320 -1.84 -9.12 -7.56
N SER A 321 -1.00 -8.08 -7.74
CA SER A 321 -1.26 -6.73 -7.22
C SER A 321 -2.66 -6.24 -7.60
N HIS A 322 -3.28 -5.44 -6.71
CA HIS A 322 -4.65 -4.95 -6.78
C HIS A 322 -5.75 -6.05 -6.71
N GLY A 323 -5.34 -7.32 -6.52
CA GLY A 323 -6.24 -8.45 -6.31
C GLY A 323 -6.02 -9.12 -4.95
N MET A 324 -5.93 -10.46 -4.93
CA MET A 324 -5.51 -11.22 -3.75
C MET A 324 -4.01 -11.47 -3.85
N GLU A 325 -3.24 -10.64 -3.19
CA GLU A 325 -1.80 -10.52 -3.34
C GLU A 325 -1.04 -11.58 -2.54
N ARG A 326 0.21 -11.80 -2.97
CA ARG A 326 1.12 -12.69 -2.27
C ARG A 326 2.57 -12.19 -2.40
N THR A 327 3.28 -12.22 -1.27
CA THR A 327 4.74 -12.02 -1.19
C THR A 327 5.37 -13.01 -0.23
N HIS A 328 6.68 -12.96 -0.06
CA HIS A 328 7.42 -13.85 0.85
C HIS A 328 8.32 -13.06 1.79
N ILE A 329 8.50 -13.56 3.02
CA ILE A 329 9.34 -12.90 4.03
C ILE A 329 10.79 -12.68 3.56
N GLN A 330 11.32 -13.52 2.68
CA GLN A 330 12.67 -13.33 2.11
C GLN A 330 12.75 -12.06 1.26
N GLY A 331 11.78 -11.78 0.38
CA GLY A 331 11.74 -10.57 -0.43
C GLY A 331 11.58 -9.32 0.43
N LEU A 332 10.71 -9.39 1.45
CA LEU A 332 10.54 -8.32 2.44
C LEU A 332 11.86 -8.02 3.18
N MET A 333 12.55 -9.04 3.68
CA MET A 333 13.83 -8.88 4.38
C MET A 333 14.97 -8.45 3.46
N ALA A 334 14.98 -8.89 2.20
CA ALA A 334 15.94 -8.43 1.21
C ALA A 334 15.77 -6.92 0.93
N THR A 335 14.51 -6.44 0.90
CA THR A 335 14.22 -5.01 0.78
C THR A 335 14.71 -4.23 1.99
N VAL A 336 14.47 -4.72 3.22
CA VAL A 336 15.04 -4.12 4.46
C VAL A 336 16.56 -4.02 4.37
N GLU A 337 17.23 -5.11 3.97
CA GLU A 337 18.68 -5.17 3.92
C GLU A 337 19.26 -4.23 2.84
N LEU A 338 18.65 -4.17 1.66
CA LEU A 338 19.06 -3.24 0.60
C LEU A 338 18.95 -1.79 1.06
N ILE A 339 17.85 -1.40 1.73
CA ILE A 339 17.67 -0.05 2.27
C ILE A 339 18.79 0.26 3.30
N LEU A 340 19.08 -0.67 4.22
CA LEU A 340 20.13 -0.48 5.22
C LEU A 340 21.50 -0.24 4.60
N HIS A 341 21.82 -0.90 3.49
CA HIS A 341 23.08 -0.67 2.75
C HIS A 341 23.04 0.62 1.93
N TYR A 342 21.89 1.05 1.46
CA TYR A 342 21.73 2.26 0.67
C TYR A 342 21.90 3.54 1.51
N ILE A 343 21.45 3.53 2.75
CA ILE A 343 21.50 4.71 3.65
C ILE A 343 22.83 4.88 4.40
N GLN A 344 23.72 3.87 4.38
CA GLN A 344 25.04 3.88 5.01
C GLN A 344 26.15 4.28 4.02
#